data_ccc2d60f0b4ee18bf7865dd23c36bf11
#
_entry.id   ccc2d60f0b4ee18bf7865dd23c36bf11
#
_cell.length_a   1.000
_cell.length_b   1.000
_cell.length_c   1.000
_cell.angle_alpha   90.00
_cell.angle_beta   90.00
_cell.angle_gamma   90.00
#
_symmetry.space_group_name_H-M   'P 1'
#
loop_
_entity.id
_entity.type
_entity.pdbx_description
1 polymer ?
#
loop_
_entity_poly.entity_id
_entity_poly.type
_entity_poly.pdbx_seq_one_letter_code
_entity_poly.pdbx_strand_id
1 'polypeptide(L)'
;MAVCCWCGTGLKYDGTHWWCPTKACYTQQRLHGIADLVGTHIKRWLYVPTPKQVEFDRCAAKYVLYGGAAGPGKSHGARWGLYRRCLRIPQFEALLLRRTFPELESTHLLRMAQEAESVGATFTKSDRLIQWPNGSFIRCGHMEEAADVQKYLSTDYDAIVADEGSTFDPTALFELVTRARSSKPQVIAAGGARFWVVSNPGGPSSSRLLDFFIDHSPDFDDFAPALARAYRPEDWVYIPAYLEDNPYMDPGYESQLALTSKWRYEQLRHGDWRVFMGQFFSQFNERRHVKDLGDLGDDVMWFRSLDWGFNAPGCWGFYAILPDGRIYKRSDRKFSGESVHENVKALRQHTAALGIANVVYDVGDPSIYITTGNVAAHTRMTGQSIGETFSLHGIQIRRGENDRYNGWQRLHDLLRDAPDGDPWMIFHPACKYTIRSLASAVSKDTDPDDVGTSDDHALDETRYAGSSRPHPHARRPARPHYAPGTMGALRSTPTRRARLGEESVRPYA
;
A
#
# COMPACT_ATOMS: atom_id res chain seq x y z
N MET A 1 -10.92 27.49 -15.05
CA MET A 1 -11.25 27.95 -16.41
C MET A 1 -11.27 26.72 -17.30
N ALA A 2 -12.39 26.39 -17.97
CA ALA A 2 -12.45 25.21 -18.84
C ALA A 2 -11.53 25.41 -20.05
N VAL A 3 -10.77 24.37 -20.40
CA VAL A 3 -9.82 24.41 -21.51
C VAL A 3 -10.17 23.34 -22.54
N CYS A 4 -9.91 23.64 -23.82
CA CYS A 4 -10.15 22.69 -24.90
C CYS A 4 -9.20 21.48 -24.76
N CYS A 5 -9.79 20.28 -24.68
CA CYS A 5 -9.05 19.02 -24.55
C CYS A 5 -8.13 18.72 -25.75
N TRP A 6 -8.29 19.41 -26.87
CA TRP A 6 -7.55 19.19 -28.11
C TRP A 6 -6.34 20.12 -28.28
N CYS A 7 -6.49 21.40 -27.94
CA CYS A 7 -5.45 22.39 -28.18
C CYS A 7 -5.03 23.16 -26.91
N GLY A 8 -5.64 22.89 -25.75
CA GLY A 8 -5.32 23.56 -24.50
C GLY A 8 -5.81 25.00 -24.37
N THR A 9 -6.47 25.54 -25.39
CA THR A 9 -7.00 26.91 -25.36
C THR A 9 -8.20 27.00 -24.40
N GLY A 10 -8.30 28.09 -23.64
CA GLY A 10 -9.45 28.35 -22.79
C GLY A 10 -10.76 28.33 -23.61
N LEU A 11 -11.74 27.57 -23.14
CA LEU A 11 -13.06 27.55 -23.77
C LEU A 11 -13.80 28.84 -23.47
N LYS A 12 -14.58 29.32 -24.42
CA LYS A 12 -15.53 30.43 -24.25
C LYS A 12 -16.93 29.89 -24.03
N TYR A 13 -17.69 30.56 -23.18
CA TYR A 13 -19.09 30.26 -22.91
C TYR A 13 -19.98 31.31 -23.54
N ASP A 14 -20.99 30.90 -24.28
CA ASP A 14 -21.93 31.79 -25.00
C ASP A 14 -23.29 31.94 -24.30
N GLY A 15 -23.43 31.45 -23.07
CA GLY A 15 -24.67 31.43 -22.31
C GLY A 15 -25.40 30.08 -22.37
N THR A 16 -25.04 29.22 -23.32
CA THR A 16 -25.66 27.90 -23.52
C THR A 16 -24.65 26.81 -23.69
N HIS A 17 -23.48 27.11 -24.27
CA HIS A 17 -22.43 26.13 -24.62
C HIS A 17 -21.04 26.67 -24.39
N TRP A 18 -20.11 25.76 -24.08
CA TRP A 18 -18.68 26.00 -24.11
C TRP A 18 -18.12 25.68 -25.49
N TRP A 19 -17.32 26.55 -26.10
CA TRP A 19 -16.73 26.32 -27.39
C TRP A 19 -15.23 26.74 -27.45
N CYS A 20 -14.48 26.11 -28.34
CA CYS A 20 -13.07 26.41 -28.53
C CYS A 20 -12.92 27.56 -29.55
N PRO A 21 -12.27 28.70 -29.18
CA PRO A 21 -12.10 29.84 -30.12
C PRO A 21 -11.02 29.60 -31.18
N THR A 22 -10.25 28.53 -31.10
CA THR A 22 -9.16 28.24 -32.04
C THR A 22 -9.72 27.66 -33.32
N LYS A 23 -9.66 28.42 -34.44
CA LYS A 23 -10.16 28.01 -35.77
C LYS A 23 -9.56 26.69 -36.28
N ALA A 24 -8.29 26.42 -35.95
CA ALA A 24 -7.59 25.21 -36.35
C ALA A 24 -7.79 24.06 -35.35
N CYS A 25 -8.62 24.23 -34.32
CA CYS A 25 -8.83 23.20 -33.33
C CYS A 25 -9.59 22.02 -33.96
N TYR A 26 -9.07 20.82 -33.74
CA TYR A 26 -9.68 19.57 -34.17
C TYR A 26 -11.16 19.44 -33.75
N THR A 27 -11.52 19.97 -32.59
CA THR A 27 -12.92 20.00 -32.11
C THR A 27 -13.82 20.77 -33.05
N GLN A 28 -13.41 21.93 -33.55
CA GLN A 28 -14.20 22.70 -34.53
C GLN A 28 -14.25 22.01 -35.89
N GLN A 29 -13.10 21.54 -36.39
CA GLN A 29 -13.04 20.87 -37.69
C GLN A 29 -13.89 19.59 -37.74
N ARG A 30 -13.92 18.81 -36.65
CA ARG A 30 -14.75 17.59 -36.59
C ARG A 30 -16.22 17.84 -36.32
N LEU A 31 -16.57 18.84 -35.51
CA LEU A 31 -17.96 19.21 -35.34
C LEU A 31 -18.61 19.68 -36.66
N HIS A 32 -17.86 20.41 -37.46
CA HIS A 32 -18.28 20.74 -38.81
C HIS A 32 -18.38 19.49 -39.72
N GLY A 33 -17.37 18.61 -39.69
CA GLY A 33 -17.36 17.38 -40.50
C GLY A 33 -18.46 16.35 -40.09
N ILE A 34 -18.77 16.26 -38.80
CA ILE A 34 -19.87 15.39 -38.33
C ILE A 34 -21.23 16.02 -38.62
N ALA A 35 -21.36 17.34 -38.52
CA ALA A 35 -22.59 18.05 -38.91
C ALA A 35 -22.88 17.89 -40.40
N ASP A 36 -21.84 17.92 -41.26
CA ASP A 36 -21.95 17.71 -42.70
C ASP A 36 -22.28 16.24 -43.05
N LEU A 37 -21.82 15.27 -42.26
CA LEU A 37 -22.10 13.84 -42.47
C LEU A 37 -23.52 13.40 -42.01
N VAL A 38 -24.10 14.07 -41.01
CA VAL A 38 -25.34 13.62 -40.37
C VAL A 38 -26.54 14.53 -40.69
N GLY A 39 -26.34 15.69 -41.36
CA GLY A 39 -27.43 16.60 -41.72
C GLY A 39 -28.26 17.13 -40.55
N THR A 40 -27.81 16.96 -39.32
CA THR A 40 -28.52 17.33 -38.11
C THR A 40 -27.66 18.25 -37.23
N HIS A 41 -28.29 19.26 -36.68
CA HIS A 41 -27.65 20.20 -35.75
C HIS A 41 -27.19 19.50 -34.48
N ILE A 42 -25.92 19.11 -34.39
CA ILE A 42 -25.32 18.72 -33.12
C ILE A 42 -25.18 19.98 -32.26
N LYS A 43 -26.20 20.29 -31.49
CA LYS A 43 -26.26 21.43 -30.56
C LYS A 43 -25.72 21.11 -29.19
N ARG A 44 -25.08 19.96 -28.97
CA ARG A 44 -24.59 19.53 -27.63
C ARG A 44 -23.12 19.14 -27.69
N TRP A 45 -22.32 19.70 -26.78
CA TRP A 45 -21.01 19.17 -26.47
C TRP A 45 -21.16 17.80 -25.81
N LEU A 46 -20.56 16.79 -26.37
CA LEU A 46 -20.61 15.42 -25.85
C LEU A 46 -19.77 15.28 -24.58
N TYR A 47 -18.68 16.04 -24.50
CA TYR A 47 -17.72 15.99 -23.41
C TYR A 47 -16.96 17.30 -23.26
N VAL A 48 -17.01 17.87 -22.06
CA VAL A 48 -16.19 19.00 -21.65
C VAL A 48 -15.34 18.53 -20.48
N PRO A 49 -14.04 18.25 -20.68
CA PRO A 49 -13.19 17.76 -19.62
C PRO A 49 -12.89 18.84 -18.58
N THR A 50 -12.78 18.42 -17.34
CA THR A 50 -12.20 19.26 -16.28
C THR A 50 -10.69 19.41 -16.49
N PRO A 51 -10.03 20.41 -15.85
CA PRO A 51 -8.58 20.56 -15.94
C PRO A 51 -7.82 19.29 -15.54
N LYS A 52 -8.28 18.57 -14.51
CA LYS A 52 -7.68 17.31 -14.07
C LYS A 52 -7.85 16.17 -15.06
N GLN A 53 -8.99 16.10 -15.72
CA GLN A 53 -9.19 15.13 -16.80
C GLN A 53 -8.30 15.43 -18.01
N VAL A 54 -8.01 16.71 -18.29
CA VAL A 54 -7.07 17.10 -19.34
C VAL A 54 -5.63 16.73 -18.95
N GLU A 55 -5.24 16.98 -17.71
CA GLU A 55 -3.94 16.58 -17.17
C GLU A 55 -3.72 15.06 -17.31
N PHE A 56 -4.70 14.27 -16.84
CA PHE A 56 -4.67 12.82 -16.94
C PHE A 56 -4.53 12.34 -18.40
N ASP A 57 -5.34 12.87 -19.29
CA ASP A 57 -5.37 12.40 -20.67
C ASP A 57 -4.14 12.80 -21.47
N ARG A 58 -3.45 13.90 -21.12
CA ARG A 58 -2.19 14.35 -21.71
C ARG A 58 -0.95 13.71 -21.08
N CYS A 59 -1.09 13.02 -19.95
CA CYS A 59 0.04 12.38 -19.30
C CYS A 59 0.70 11.39 -20.26
N ALA A 60 2.00 11.56 -20.46
CA ALA A 60 2.80 10.72 -21.38
C ALA A 60 3.29 9.43 -20.70
N ALA A 61 3.22 9.33 -19.38
CA ALA A 61 3.68 8.17 -18.64
C ALA A 61 2.92 6.90 -19.04
N LYS A 62 3.65 5.78 -19.04
CA LYS A 62 3.06 4.47 -19.38
C LYS A 62 2.07 4.02 -18.33
N TYR A 63 2.38 4.22 -17.05
CA TYR A 63 1.58 3.81 -15.91
C TYR A 63 1.04 5.05 -15.20
N VAL A 64 -0.26 5.18 -15.10
CA VAL A 64 -0.89 6.36 -14.47
C VAL A 64 -1.92 5.92 -13.45
N LEU A 65 -1.77 6.39 -12.23
CA LEU A 65 -2.81 6.34 -11.19
C LEU A 65 -3.55 7.67 -11.20
N TYR A 66 -4.77 7.68 -11.72
CA TYR A 66 -5.69 8.81 -11.63
C TYR A 66 -6.60 8.60 -10.42
N GLY A 67 -6.21 9.14 -9.29
CA GLY A 67 -6.76 8.72 -8.01
C GLY A 67 -7.01 9.86 -7.05
N GLY A 68 -7.59 9.53 -5.89
CA GLY A 68 -7.84 10.47 -4.80
C GLY A 68 -9.30 10.47 -4.35
N ALA A 69 -9.88 11.65 -4.15
CA ALA A 69 -11.23 11.81 -3.60
C ALA A 69 -12.36 11.22 -4.48
N ALA A 70 -13.53 11.03 -3.90
CA ALA A 70 -14.74 10.70 -4.64
C ALA A 70 -15.27 11.94 -5.39
N GLY A 71 -15.93 11.73 -6.52
CA GLY A 71 -16.68 12.77 -7.22
C GLY A 71 -15.97 13.60 -8.30
N PRO A 72 -14.61 13.59 -8.47
CA PRO A 72 -13.95 14.44 -9.50
C PRO A 72 -14.16 13.97 -10.94
N GLY A 73 -14.96 12.90 -11.17
CA GLY A 73 -15.27 12.44 -12.53
C GLY A 73 -14.18 11.56 -13.16
N LYS A 74 -13.41 10.83 -12.36
CA LYS A 74 -12.30 9.98 -12.80
C LYS A 74 -12.70 8.92 -13.84
N SER A 75 -13.69 8.08 -13.53
CA SER A 75 -14.18 7.01 -14.43
C SER A 75 -14.73 7.57 -15.75
N HIS A 76 -15.39 8.74 -15.69
CA HIS A 76 -15.85 9.46 -16.87
C HIS A 76 -14.65 9.92 -17.73
N GLY A 77 -13.67 10.57 -17.13
CA GLY A 77 -12.44 11.01 -17.80
C GLY A 77 -11.67 9.87 -18.47
N ALA A 78 -11.53 8.73 -17.77
CA ALA A 78 -10.85 7.55 -18.33
C ALA A 78 -11.59 6.96 -19.53
N ARG A 79 -12.92 6.82 -19.45
CA ARG A 79 -13.76 6.34 -20.57
C ARG A 79 -13.60 7.24 -21.81
N TRP A 80 -13.69 8.55 -21.63
CA TRP A 80 -13.53 9.51 -22.72
C TRP A 80 -12.09 9.57 -23.24
N GLY A 81 -11.09 9.36 -22.39
CA GLY A 81 -9.68 9.19 -22.78
C GLY A 81 -9.49 8.00 -23.73
N LEU A 82 -10.17 6.87 -23.48
CA LEU A 82 -10.18 5.73 -24.40
C LEU A 82 -10.89 6.06 -25.70
N TYR A 83 -12.09 6.67 -25.66
CA TYR A 83 -12.80 7.08 -26.88
C TYR A 83 -11.95 7.95 -27.78
N ARG A 84 -11.25 8.92 -27.21
CA ARG A 84 -10.35 9.78 -27.98
C ARG A 84 -9.23 9.03 -28.68
N ARG A 85 -8.65 8.03 -28.02
CA ARG A 85 -7.59 7.18 -28.60
C ARG A 85 -8.18 6.32 -29.72
N CYS A 86 -9.29 5.68 -29.51
CA CYS A 86 -9.99 4.90 -30.54
C CYS A 86 -10.37 5.72 -31.76
N LEU A 87 -10.76 7.00 -31.56
CA LEU A 87 -11.07 7.90 -32.66
C LEU A 87 -9.87 8.35 -33.46
N ARG A 88 -8.70 8.50 -32.79
CA ARG A 88 -7.47 9.07 -33.41
C ARG A 88 -6.53 8.03 -33.98
N ILE A 89 -6.46 6.88 -33.34
CA ILE A 89 -5.50 5.83 -33.65
C ILE A 89 -6.26 4.67 -34.27
N PRO A 90 -6.08 4.39 -35.57
CA PRO A 90 -6.73 3.25 -36.18
C PRO A 90 -6.29 1.93 -35.56
N GLN A 91 -7.23 0.97 -35.46
CA GLN A 91 -6.99 -0.36 -34.90
C GLN A 91 -6.49 -0.33 -33.45
N PHE A 92 -6.89 0.69 -32.68
CA PHE A 92 -6.56 0.79 -31.25
C PHE A 92 -7.40 -0.16 -30.44
N GLU A 93 -6.76 -1.02 -29.64
CA GLU A 93 -7.40 -2.06 -28.84
C GLU A 93 -7.28 -1.76 -27.37
N ALA A 94 -8.41 -1.53 -26.70
CA ALA A 94 -8.42 -1.20 -25.29
C ALA A 94 -9.23 -2.21 -24.46
N LEU A 95 -8.83 -2.37 -23.20
CA LEU A 95 -9.53 -3.11 -22.17
C LEU A 95 -9.95 -2.15 -21.05
N LEU A 96 -11.24 -2.20 -20.66
CA LEU A 96 -11.76 -1.49 -19.51
C LEU A 96 -12.32 -2.48 -18.51
N LEU A 97 -11.82 -2.46 -17.30
CA LEU A 97 -12.14 -3.40 -16.25
C LEU A 97 -12.78 -2.72 -15.04
N ARG A 98 -13.72 -3.42 -14.43
CA ARG A 98 -14.25 -3.18 -13.07
C ARG A 98 -14.11 -4.46 -12.26
N ARG A 99 -14.22 -4.37 -10.93
CA ARG A 99 -14.15 -5.54 -10.09
C ARG A 99 -15.29 -6.51 -10.37
N THR A 100 -16.54 -6.05 -10.33
CA THR A 100 -17.71 -6.91 -10.51
C THR A 100 -18.48 -6.56 -11.79
N PHE A 101 -19.24 -7.54 -12.31
CA PHE A 101 -20.08 -7.30 -13.49
C PHE A 101 -21.21 -6.28 -13.23
N PRO A 102 -21.96 -6.30 -12.12
CA PRO A 102 -22.98 -5.29 -11.85
C PRO A 102 -22.42 -3.86 -11.79
N GLU A 103 -21.23 -3.67 -11.21
CA GLU A 103 -20.56 -2.37 -11.20
C GLU A 103 -20.15 -1.94 -12.60
N LEU A 104 -19.60 -2.85 -13.41
CA LEU A 104 -19.26 -2.58 -14.80
C LEU A 104 -20.49 -2.14 -15.60
N GLU A 105 -21.59 -2.87 -15.46
CA GLU A 105 -22.83 -2.57 -16.17
C GLU A 105 -23.36 -1.19 -15.81
N SER A 106 -23.51 -0.90 -14.53
CA SER A 106 -24.08 0.37 -14.04
C SER A 106 -23.22 1.59 -14.34
N THR A 107 -21.90 1.45 -14.25
CA THR A 107 -20.95 2.57 -14.38
C THR A 107 -20.56 2.84 -15.84
N HIS A 108 -20.32 1.77 -16.62
CA HIS A 108 -19.75 1.90 -17.97
C HIS A 108 -20.66 1.43 -19.08
N LEU A 109 -21.18 0.18 -19.03
CA LEU A 109 -21.89 -0.38 -20.18
C LEU A 109 -23.15 0.41 -20.55
N LEU A 110 -23.95 0.81 -19.57
CA LEU A 110 -25.15 1.63 -19.80
C LEU A 110 -24.78 3.01 -20.39
N ARG A 111 -23.69 3.61 -19.93
CA ARG A 111 -23.22 4.89 -20.45
C ARG A 111 -22.65 4.74 -21.86
N MET A 112 -21.85 3.69 -22.11
CA MET A 112 -21.30 3.41 -23.44
C MET A 112 -22.41 3.16 -24.48
N ALA A 113 -23.47 2.46 -24.09
CA ALA A 113 -24.63 2.27 -24.97
C ALA A 113 -25.30 3.59 -25.36
N GLN A 114 -25.38 4.55 -24.45
CA GLN A 114 -25.95 5.89 -24.70
C GLN A 114 -25.01 6.80 -25.50
N GLU A 115 -23.71 6.64 -25.32
CA GLU A 115 -22.67 7.50 -25.91
C GLU A 115 -22.19 7.02 -27.27
N ALA A 116 -22.37 5.73 -27.60
CA ALA A 116 -21.76 5.06 -28.76
C ALA A 116 -22.05 5.77 -30.08
N GLU A 117 -23.33 6.02 -30.40
CA GLU A 117 -23.74 6.72 -31.62
C GLU A 117 -23.10 8.12 -31.71
N SER A 118 -23.08 8.82 -30.60
CA SER A 118 -22.55 10.18 -30.49
C SER A 118 -21.04 10.26 -30.75
N VAL A 119 -20.32 9.19 -30.49
CA VAL A 119 -18.86 9.08 -30.76
C VAL A 119 -18.56 8.32 -32.04
N GLY A 120 -19.59 8.03 -32.87
CA GLY A 120 -19.44 7.33 -34.14
C GLY A 120 -19.02 5.87 -33.99
N ALA A 121 -19.48 5.21 -32.94
CA ALA A 121 -19.17 3.82 -32.61
C ALA A 121 -20.46 2.97 -32.57
N THR A 122 -20.30 1.66 -32.64
CA THR A 122 -21.36 0.67 -32.40
C THR A 122 -21.09 -0.03 -31.07
N PHE A 123 -22.12 -0.15 -30.23
CA PHE A 123 -22.02 -0.88 -28.96
C PHE A 123 -22.78 -2.21 -29.05
N THR A 124 -22.11 -3.33 -28.78
CA THR A 124 -22.67 -4.67 -28.70
C THR A 124 -22.72 -5.16 -27.26
N LYS A 125 -23.92 -5.21 -26.69
CA LYS A 125 -24.10 -5.55 -25.27
C LYS A 125 -23.67 -6.99 -24.95
N SER A 126 -23.98 -7.97 -25.81
CA SER A 126 -23.62 -9.38 -25.65
C SER A 126 -22.09 -9.57 -25.50
N ASP A 127 -21.34 -8.84 -26.30
CA ASP A 127 -19.88 -8.96 -26.38
C ASP A 127 -19.18 -7.96 -25.46
N ARG A 128 -19.94 -7.06 -24.85
CA ARG A 128 -19.42 -5.95 -24.03
C ARG A 128 -18.34 -5.15 -24.77
N LEU A 129 -18.64 -4.84 -26.03
CA LEU A 129 -17.70 -4.26 -26.97
C LEU A 129 -18.28 -2.96 -27.55
N ILE A 130 -17.48 -1.90 -27.55
CA ILE A 130 -17.73 -0.69 -28.34
C ILE A 130 -16.67 -0.60 -29.44
N GLN A 131 -17.09 -0.44 -30.70
CA GLN A 131 -16.22 -0.55 -31.86
C GLN A 131 -16.43 0.61 -32.82
N TRP A 132 -15.34 1.11 -33.39
CA TRP A 132 -15.31 2.17 -34.39
C TRP A 132 -15.07 1.65 -35.80
N PRO A 133 -15.54 2.38 -36.86
CA PRO A 133 -15.30 1.99 -38.25
C PRO A 133 -13.82 1.90 -38.66
N ASN A 134 -12.90 2.56 -37.91
CA ASN A 134 -11.47 2.51 -38.15
C ASN A 134 -10.79 1.24 -37.59
N GLY A 135 -11.57 0.27 -37.12
CA GLY A 135 -11.10 -0.99 -36.56
C GLY A 135 -10.74 -0.93 -35.07
N SER A 136 -10.83 0.25 -34.45
CA SER A 136 -10.55 0.39 -33.01
C SER A 136 -11.72 -0.14 -32.16
N PHE A 137 -11.41 -0.66 -30.98
CA PHE A 137 -12.44 -1.11 -30.04
C PHE A 137 -12.02 -0.96 -28.57
N ILE A 138 -13.03 -0.95 -27.71
CA ILE A 138 -12.86 -1.12 -26.26
C ILE A 138 -13.67 -2.34 -25.84
N ARG A 139 -12.98 -3.33 -25.30
CA ARG A 139 -13.57 -4.48 -24.62
C ARG A 139 -13.78 -4.14 -23.15
N CYS A 140 -14.96 -4.43 -22.63
CA CYS A 140 -15.27 -4.25 -21.22
C CYS A 140 -15.30 -5.60 -20.51
N GLY A 141 -14.72 -5.68 -19.33
CA GLY A 141 -14.64 -6.90 -18.55
C GLY A 141 -14.69 -6.66 -17.05
N HIS A 142 -14.73 -7.76 -16.30
CA HIS A 142 -14.65 -7.72 -14.84
C HIS A 142 -13.66 -8.77 -14.35
N MET A 143 -13.12 -8.53 -13.14
CA MET A 143 -12.15 -9.39 -12.50
C MET A 143 -12.44 -9.38 -10.99
N GLU A 144 -13.27 -10.33 -10.57
CA GLU A 144 -13.76 -10.42 -9.19
C GLU A 144 -12.78 -11.17 -8.29
N GLU A 145 -12.23 -12.27 -8.82
CA GLU A 145 -11.22 -13.08 -8.17
C GLU A 145 -9.86 -12.96 -8.86
N ALA A 146 -8.78 -13.27 -8.15
CA ALA A 146 -7.42 -13.23 -8.70
C ALA A 146 -7.28 -14.11 -9.95
N ALA A 147 -7.92 -15.29 -9.97
CA ALA A 147 -7.88 -16.23 -11.10
C ALA A 147 -8.51 -15.65 -12.39
N ASP A 148 -9.38 -14.66 -12.28
CA ASP A 148 -10.03 -14.03 -13.43
C ASP A 148 -9.07 -13.32 -14.38
N VAL A 149 -7.89 -12.96 -13.91
CA VAL A 149 -6.83 -12.35 -14.72
C VAL A 149 -6.50 -13.21 -15.94
N GLN A 150 -6.58 -14.54 -15.80
CA GLN A 150 -6.28 -15.50 -16.88
C GLN A 150 -7.15 -15.26 -18.14
N LYS A 151 -8.35 -14.70 -17.99
CA LYS A 151 -9.25 -14.36 -19.12
C LYS A 151 -8.62 -13.32 -20.06
N TYR A 152 -7.69 -12.52 -19.58
CA TYR A 152 -7.10 -11.37 -20.29
C TYR A 152 -5.63 -11.60 -20.67
N LEU A 153 -4.96 -12.63 -20.18
CA LEU A 153 -3.53 -12.83 -20.40
C LEU A 153 -3.19 -13.36 -21.81
N SER A 154 -4.18 -13.80 -22.58
CA SER A 154 -3.96 -14.28 -23.96
C SER A 154 -3.89 -13.17 -25.00
N THR A 155 -4.24 -11.93 -24.64
CA THR A 155 -4.36 -10.80 -25.58
C THR A 155 -3.51 -9.63 -25.09
N ASP A 156 -2.89 -8.90 -26.03
CA ASP A 156 -2.21 -7.64 -25.76
C ASP A 156 -3.15 -6.47 -26.04
N TYR A 157 -3.03 -5.40 -25.24
CA TYR A 157 -3.86 -4.21 -25.36
C TYR A 157 -3.02 -2.96 -25.50
N ASP A 158 -3.45 -2.05 -26.35
CA ASP A 158 -2.84 -0.73 -26.52
C ASP A 158 -3.15 0.20 -25.34
N ALA A 159 -4.25 -0.05 -24.65
CA ALA A 159 -4.55 0.55 -23.35
C ALA A 159 -5.34 -0.39 -22.45
N ILE A 160 -5.03 -0.37 -21.16
CA ILE A 160 -5.81 -1.03 -20.12
C ILE A 160 -6.23 0.02 -19.10
N VAL A 161 -7.50 0.02 -18.74
CA VAL A 161 -8.07 0.83 -17.65
C VAL A 161 -8.62 -0.11 -16.59
N ALA A 162 -8.05 -0.06 -15.39
CA ALA A 162 -8.61 -0.68 -14.19
C ALA A 162 -9.38 0.39 -13.40
N ASP A 163 -10.68 0.47 -13.59
CA ASP A 163 -11.53 1.42 -12.86
C ASP A 163 -11.90 0.84 -11.49
N GLU A 164 -11.78 1.66 -10.44
CA GLU A 164 -11.73 1.27 -9.03
C GLU A 164 -10.61 0.25 -8.76
N GLY A 165 -9.44 0.50 -9.33
CA GLY A 165 -8.31 -0.44 -9.35
C GLY A 165 -7.79 -0.82 -7.96
N SER A 166 -8.00 0.00 -6.92
CA SER A 166 -7.67 -0.36 -5.54
C SER A 166 -8.44 -1.59 -5.03
N THR A 167 -9.61 -1.87 -5.61
CA THR A 167 -10.50 -2.97 -5.19
C THR A 167 -10.12 -4.33 -5.75
N PHE A 168 -9.22 -4.38 -6.74
CA PHE A 168 -8.75 -5.64 -7.32
C PHE A 168 -7.75 -6.36 -6.40
N ASP A 169 -7.57 -7.66 -6.63
CA ASP A 169 -6.44 -8.38 -6.07
C ASP A 169 -5.12 -7.77 -6.54
N PRO A 170 -4.16 -7.48 -5.64
CA PRO A 170 -2.93 -6.79 -6.01
C PRO A 170 -2.05 -7.58 -6.97
N THR A 171 -2.01 -8.90 -6.87
CA THR A 171 -1.20 -9.75 -7.76
C THR A 171 -1.81 -9.76 -9.17
N ALA A 172 -3.11 -9.98 -9.26
CA ALA A 172 -3.83 -10.00 -10.54
C ALA A 172 -3.79 -8.63 -11.24
N LEU A 173 -3.93 -7.52 -10.50
CA LEU A 173 -3.83 -6.17 -11.06
C LEU A 173 -2.46 -5.92 -11.70
N PHE A 174 -1.38 -6.32 -11.03
CA PHE A 174 -0.03 -6.11 -11.54
C PHE A 174 0.36 -7.12 -12.63
N GLU A 175 -0.22 -8.31 -12.64
CA GLU A 175 -0.06 -9.25 -13.75
C GLU A 175 -0.65 -8.71 -15.06
N LEU A 176 -1.77 -8.00 -15.01
CA LEU A 176 -2.37 -7.32 -16.17
C LEU A 176 -1.43 -6.28 -16.81
N VAL A 177 -0.55 -5.66 -16.05
CA VAL A 177 0.44 -4.68 -16.57
C VAL A 177 1.25 -5.28 -17.72
N THR A 178 1.53 -6.59 -17.68
CA THR A 178 2.27 -7.31 -18.73
C THR A 178 1.55 -7.33 -20.07
N ARG A 179 0.24 -7.08 -20.09
CA ARG A 179 -0.60 -7.07 -21.30
C ARG A 179 -0.75 -5.68 -21.91
N ALA A 180 -0.33 -4.63 -21.21
CA ALA A 180 -0.29 -3.26 -21.75
C ALA A 180 0.96 -3.09 -22.63
N ARG A 181 0.91 -3.61 -23.85
CA ARG A 181 2.00 -3.57 -24.83
C ARG A 181 1.44 -3.51 -26.26
N SER A 182 2.20 -2.91 -27.16
CA SER A 182 1.82 -2.77 -28.56
C SER A 182 3.03 -2.81 -29.45
N SER A 183 2.90 -3.49 -30.58
CA SER A 183 3.86 -3.46 -31.69
C SER A 183 3.38 -2.62 -32.87
N LYS A 184 2.21 -2.00 -32.77
CA LYS A 184 1.58 -1.21 -33.84
C LYS A 184 2.29 0.13 -33.99
N PRO A 185 2.84 0.48 -35.20
CA PRO A 185 3.58 1.72 -35.40
C PRO A 185 2.79 2.97 -35.03
N GLN A 186 1.49 3.01 -35.32
CA GLN A 186 0.60 4.14 -35.02
C GLN A 186 0.43 4.33 -33.49
N VAL A 187 0.43 3.25 -32.70
CA VAL A 187 0.35 3.30 -31.24
C VAL A 187 1.68 3.76 -30.65
N ILE A 188 2.79 3.23 -31.18
CA ILE A 188 4.15 3.62 -30.77
C ILE A 188 4.36 5.13 -31.05
N ALA A 189 3.97 5.61 -32.23
CA ALA A 189 4.06 7.03 -32.60
C ALA A 189 3.17 7.93 -31.71
N ALA A 190 2.08 7.39 -31.16
CA ALA A 190 1.21 8.08 -30.20
C ALA A 190 1.69 7.98 -28.74
N GLY A 191 2.90 7.49 -28.51
CA GLY A 191 3.55 7.38 -27.20
C GLY A 191 3.42 6.01 -26.54
N GLY A 192 3.06 4.96 -27.30
CA GLY A 192 3.04 3.56 -26.85
C GLY A 192 1.80 3.17 -26.06
N ALA A 193 1.82 1.92 -25.57
CA ALA A 193 0.72 1.37 -24.77
C ALA A 193 0.63 2.02 -23.40
N ARG A 194 -0.58 2.00 -22.80
CA ARG A 194 -0.89 2.64 -21.52
C ARG A 194 -1.54 1.66 -20.54
N PHE A 195 -1.20 1.82 -19.27
CA PHE A 195 -1.89 1.16 -18.17
C PHE A 195 -2.38 2.23 -17.18
N TRP A 196 -3.69 2.38 -17.09
CA TRP A 196 -4.33 3.37 -16.25
C TRP A 196 -5.08 2.71 -15.10
N VAL A 197 -4.76 3.09 -13.91
CA VAL A 197 -5.53 2.77 -12.71
C VAL A 197 -6.35 4.00 -12.33
N VAL A 198 -7.63 3.82 -12.21
CA VAL A 198 -8.56 4.89 -11.79
C VAL A 198 -9.19 4.46 -10.48
N SER A 199 -8.96 5.18 -9.40
CA SER A 199 -9.43 4.69 -8.10
C SER A 199 -9.51 5.76 -7.01
N ASN A 200 -10.31 5.42 -6.00
CA ASN A 200 -10.17 5.95 -4.66
C ASN A 200 -9.26 5.03 -3.84
N PRO A 201 -8.65 5.50 -2.73
CA PRO A 201 -7.97 4.62 -1.79
C PRO A 201 -8.95 3.70 -1.04
N GLY A 202 -8.43 2.64 -0.41
CA GLY A 202 -9.19 1.83 0.55
C GLY A 202 -9.55 0.41 0.10
N GLY A 203 -8.95 -0.11 -0.96
CA GLY A 203 -9.05 -1.52 -1.35
C GLY A 203 -7.75 -2.30 -1.15
N PRO A 204 -7.74 -3.62 -1.39
CA PRO A 204 -6.58 -4.49 -1.17
C PRO A 204 -5.33 -4.08 -1.95
N SER A 205 -5.47 -3.49 -3.14
CA SER A 205 -4.33 -3.01 -3.93
C SER A 205 -3.81 -1.63 -3.49
N SER A 206 -4.44 -0.95 -2.51
CA SER A 206 -4.08 0.43 -2.15
C SER A 206 -2.64 0.59 -1.71
N SER A 207 -2.11 -0.34 -0.89
CA SER A 207 -0.72 -0.29 -0.44
C SER A 207 0.25 -0.39 -1.62
N ARG A 208 0.04 -1.35 -2.52
CA ARG A 208 0.91 -1.54 -3.69
C ARG A 208 0.81 -0.35 -4.68
N LEU A 209 -0.37 0.23 -4.84
CA LEU A 209 -0.54 1.45 -5.63
C LEU A 209 0.17 2.65 -5.00
N LEU A 210 0.12 2.78 -3.67
CA LEU A 210 0.86 3.80 -2.92
C LEU A 210 2.37 3.67 -3.18
N ASP A 211 2.90 2.45 -3.04
CA ASP A 211 4.34 2.18 -3.18
C ASP A 211 4.87 2.51 -4.58
N PHE A 212 4.15 2.11 -5.63
CA PHE A 212 4.61 2.30 -7.01
C PHE A 212 4.38 3.71 -7.55
N PHE A 213 3.22 4.33 -7.26
CA PHE A 213 2.80 5.57 -7.91
C PHE A 213 3.02 6.83 -7.07
N ILE A 214 3.04 6.72 -5.74
CA ILE A 214 3.07 7.88 -4.85
C ILE A 214 4.41 7.97 -4.10
N ASP A 215 4.82 6.89 -3.44
CA ASP A 215 6.04 6.86 -2.65
C ASP A 215 7.27 6.50 -3.48
N HIS A 216 7.08 5.93 -4.68
CA HIS A 216 8.15 5.45 -5.56
C HIS A 216 9.15 4.54 -4.82
N SER A 217 8.67 3.74 -3.91
CA SER A 217 9.44 2.88 -3.02
C SER A 217 8.85 1.47 -2.93
N PRO A 218 8.64 0.78 -4.08
CA PRO A 218 8.09 -0.57 -4.05
C PRO A 218 9.04 -1.54 -3.36
N ASP A 219 8.44 -2.51 -2.68
CA ASP A 219 9.16 -3.69 -2.21
C ASP A 219 9.38 -4.62 -3.41
N PHE A 220 10.63 -4.82 -3.79
CA PHE A 220 10.98 -5.67 -4.92
C PHE A 220 11.10 -7.15 -4.58
N ASP A 221 11.09 -7.52 -3.29
CA ASP A 221 11.25 -8.92 -2.86
C ASP A 221 10.06 -9.79 -3.30
N ASP A 222 8.89 -9.18 -3.49
CA ASP A 222 7.69 -9.85 -4.03
C ASP A 222 7.75 -10.08 -5.56
N PHE A 223 8.78 -9.56 -6.25
CA PHE A 223 8.87 -9.56 -7.71
C PHE A 223 10.16 -10.22 -8.22
N ALA A 224 10.16 -10.51 -9.51
CA ALA A 224 11.40 -10.98 -10.15
C ALA A 224 12.52 -9.92 -10.02
N PRO A 225 13.78 -10.31 -9.73
CA PRO A 225 14.89 -9.37 -9.54
C PRO A 225 15.15 -8.43 -10.72
N ALA A 226 14.63 -8.76 -11.89
CA ALA A 226 14.69 -7.92 -13.08
C ALA A 226 13.91 -6.60 -12.90
N LEU A 227 12.82 -6.59 -12.10
CA LEU A 227 12.02 -5.40 -11.88
C LEU A 227 12.80 -4.31 -11.15
N ALA A 228 13.56 -4.67 -10.12
CA ALA A 228 14.38 -3.70 -9.36
C ALA A 228 15.39 -2.95 -10.27
N ARG A 229 15.90 -3.63 -11.31
CA ARG A 229 16.81 -3.01 -12.30
C ARG A 229 16.08 -2.19 -13.37
N ALA A 230 14.84 -2.57 -13.69
CA ALA A 230 14.04 -1.98 -14.75
C ALA A 230 13.11 -0.87 -14.28
N TYR A 231 12.84 -0.79 -12.99
CA TYR A 231 11.94 0.21 -12.41
C TYR A 231 12.46 1.62 -12.66
N ARG A 232 11.57 2.48 -13.15
CA ARG A 232 11.82 3.90 -13.39
C ARG A 232 10.68 4.67 -12.75
N PRO A 233 10.90 5.42 -11.66
CA PRO A 233 9.86 6.18 -10.97
C PRO A 233 9.07 7.10 -11.90
N GLU A 234 9.73 7.70 -12.89
CA GLU A 234 9.13 8.61 -13.88
C GLU A 234 8.08 7.96 -14.79
N ASP A 235 8.10 6.62 -14.92
CA ASP A 235 7.11 5.88 -15.69
C ASP A 235 5.79 5.67 -14.91
N TRP A 236 5.81 5.89 -13.58
CA TRP A 236 4.70 5.66 -12.65
C TRP A 236 4.22 7.00 -12.09
N VAL A 237 3.18 7.54 -12.66
CA VAL A 237 2.71 8.89 -12.34
C VAL A 237 1.39 8.84 -11.59
N TYR A 238 1.35 9.51 -10.45
CA TYR A 238 0.12 9.78 -9.72
C TYR A 238 -0.45 11.15 -10.08
N ILE A 239 -1.71 11.17 -10.48
CA ILE A 239 -2.46 12.39 -10.73
C ILE A 239 -3.57 12.49 -9.69
N PRO A 240 -3.39 13.30 -8.63
CA PRO A 240 -4.41 13.47 -7.62
C PRO A 240 -5.62 14.21 -8.16
N ALA A 241 -6.80 13.74 -7.77
CA ALA A 241 -8.06 14.37 -8.12
C ALA A 241 -8.94 14.52 -6.87
N TYR A 242 -9.43 15.73 -6.65
CA TYR A 242 -10.21 16.12 -5.50
C TYR A 242 -11.64 16.53 -5.87
N LEU A 243 -12.50 16.65 -4.89
CA LEU A 243 -13.90 17.02 -5.11
C LEU A 243 -14.03 18.37 -5.84
N GLU A 244 -13.15 19.31 -5.50
CA GLU A 244 -13.11 20.66 -6.06
C GLU A 244 -12.73 20.71 -7.55
N ASP A 245 -12.12 19.63 -8.07
CA ASP A 245 -11.76 19.54 -9.47
C ASP A 245 -12.98 19.31 -10.38
N ASN A 246 -14.14 19.03 -9.79
CA ASN A 246 -15.40 18.81 -10.53
C ASN A 246 -16.37 19.98 -10.34
N PRO A 247 -16.44 20.96 -11.27
CA PRO A 247 -17.34 22.08 -11.18
C PRO A 247 -18.82 21.70 -11.36
N TYR A 248 -19.12 20.46 -11.69
CA TYR A 248 -20.48 19.94 -11.92
C TYR A 248 -20.99 19.11 -10.73
N MET A 249 -20.25 19.09 -9.61
CA MET A 249 -20.65 18.33 -8.44
C MET A 249 -21.80 19.00 -7.72
N ASP A 250 -22.74 18.18 -7.20
CA ASP A 250 -23.81 18.65 -6.32
C ASP A 250 -23.20 19.36 -5.08
N PRO A 251 -23.58 20.59 -4.78
CA PRO A 251 -23.09 21.32 -3.61
C PRO A 251 -23.32 20.58 -2.27
N GLY A 252 -24.35 19.72 -2.20
CA GLY A 252 -24.66 18.90 -1.03
C GLY A 252 -23.81 17.64 -0.87
N TYR A 253 -23.03 17.26 -1.86
CA TYR A 253 -22.33 15.97 -1.89
C TYR A 253 -21.31 15.81 -0.75
N GLU A 254 -20.60 16.88 -0.36
CA GLU A 254 -19.67 16.86 0.77
C GLU A 254 -20.39 16.52 2.09
N SER A 255 -21.59 17.08 2.30
CA SER A 255 -22.41 16.76 3.47
C SER A 255 -22.89 15.29 3.45
N GLN A 256 -23.13 14.72 2.26
CA GLN A 256 -23.47 13.30 2.12
C GLN A 256 -22.28 12.42 2.48
N LEU A 257 -21.05 12.78 2.07
CA LEU A 257 -19.83 12.07 2.45
C LEU A 257 -19.63 12.11 3.98
N ALA A 258 -19.95 13.19 4.64
CA ALA A 258 -19.84 13.33 6.09
C ALA A 258 -20.77 12.40 6.89
N LEU A 259 -21.76 11.76 6.25
CA LEU A 259 -22.57 10.71 6.86
C LEU A 259 -21.85 9.36 6.98
N THR A 260 -20.69 9.22 6.36
CA THR A 260 -19.88 8.00 6.43
C THR A 260 -19.02 7.99 7.70
N SER A 261 -18.38 6.87 8.00
CA SER A 261 -17.42 6.80 9.12
C SER A 261 -16.26 7.80 8.91
N LYS A 262 -15.66 8.29 10.00
CA LYS A 262 -14.56 9.28 9.95
C LYS A 262 -13.43 8.87 8.98
N TRP A 263 -12.94 7.63 9.06
CA TRP A 263 -11.89 7.14 8.18
C TRP A 263 -12.34 7.09 6.70
N ARG A 264 -13.61 6.72 6.45
CA ARG A 264 -14.16 6.67 5.09
C ARG A 264 -14.33 8.07 4.52
N TYR A 265 -14.71 9.03 5.36
CA TYR A 265 -14.76 10.44 4.97
C TYR A 265 -13.36 10.94 4.56
N GLU A 266 -12.32 10.67 5.36
CA GLU A 266 -10.94 11.05 5.02
C GLU A 266 -10.49 10.45 3.67
N GLN A 267 -10.78 9.18 3.43
CA GLN A 267 -10.50 8.55 2.15
C GLN A 267 -11.25 9.19 0.99
N LEU A 268 -12.56 9.35 1.12
CA LEU A 268 -13.41 9.80 0.02
C LEU A 268 -13.35 11.29 -0.21
N ARG A 269 -13.17 12.09 0.84
CA ARG A 269 -13.12 13.56 0.76
C ARG A 269 -11.73 14.08 0.43
N HIS A 270 -10.71 13.53 1.09
CA HIS A 270 -9.33 13.98 0.95
C HIS A 270 -8.48 13.09 0.04
N GLY A 271 -8.99 11.92 -0.32
CA GLY A 271 -8.26 10.99 -1.19
C GLY A 271 -6.97 10.48 -0.54
N ASP A 272 -6.94 10.35 0.77
CA ASP A 272 -5.75 9.93 1.50
C ASP A 272 -5.51 8.43 1.33
N TRP A 273 -4.41 8.08 0.64
CA TRP A 273 -4.00 6.70 0.38
C TRP A 273 -3.38 6.00 1.58
N ARG A 274 -3.12 6.73 2.67
CA ARG A 274 -2.53 6.20 3.91
C ARG A 274 -3.57 5.87 4.97
N VAL A 275 -4.86 6.13 4.68
CA VAL A 275 -5.98 5.76 5.55
C VAL A 275 -6.61 4.46 5.04
N PHE A 276 -6.53 3.40 5.82
CA PHE A 276 -7.07 2.08 5.47
C PHE A 276 -8.38 1.79 6.19
N MET A 277 -9.28 1.07 5.51
CA MET A 277 -10.59 0.66 6.06
C MET A 277 -10.39 -0.37 7.17
N GLY A 278 -10.97 -0.11 8.35
CA GLY A 278 -10.90 -1.07 9.44
C GLY A 278 -9.48 -1.28 9.95
N GLN A 279 -8.64 -0.23 9.88
CA GLN A 279 -7.27 -0.31 10.38
C GLN A 279 -7.26 -0.87 11.79
N PHE A 280 -6.68 -2.04 11.96
CA PHE A 280 -6.60 -2.73 13.25
C PHE A 280 -5.84 -1.86 14.27
N PHE A 281 -4.71 -1.27 13.85
CA PHE A 281 -3.93 -0.35 14.68
C PHE A 281 -4.30 1.11 14.40
N SER A 282 -5.51 1.52 14.78
CA SER A 282 -6.01 2.89 14.55
C SER A 282 -5.19 3.99 15.23
N GLN A 283 -4.36 3.66 16.21
CA GLN A 283 -3.42 4.56 16.88
C GLN A 283 -2.18 4.83 16.02
N PHE A 284 -1.84 3.94 15.10
CA PHE A 284 -0.67 4.10 14.25
C PHE A 284 -0.87 5.25 13.25
N ASN A 285 0.08 6.16 13.22
CA ASN A 285 0.14 7.27 12.27
C ASN A 285 1.61 7.49 11.87
N GLU A 286 1.93 7.34 10.60
CA GLU A 286 3.30 7.44 10.11
C GLU A 286 3.98 8.76 10.51
N ARG A 287 3.29 9.90 10.42
CA ARG A 287 3.86 11.22 10.75
C ARG A 287 4.30 11.33 12.21
N ARG A 288 3.71 10.51 13.09
CA ARG A 288 3.99 10.52 14.53
C ARG A 288 4.93 9.42 14.95
N HIS A 289 4.72 8.21 14.41
CA HIS A 289 5.43 7.00 14.83
C HIS A 289 6.72 6.75 14.06
N VAL A 290 6.85 7.34 12.85
CA VAL A 290 8.04 7.09 12.01
C VAL A 290 8.98 8.29 12.12
N LYS A 291 10.11 8.08 12.79
CA LYS A 291 11.13 9.12 13.03
C LYS A 291 12.53 8.52 12.93
N ASP A 292 13.44 9.24 12.30
CA ASP A 292 14.86 8.94 12.43
C ASP A 292 15.40 9.67 13.67
N LEU A 293 15.79 8.90 14.67
CA LEU A 293 16.35 9.44 15.91
C LEU A 293 17.88 9.64 15.84
N GLY A 294 18.48 9.37 14.66
CA GLY A 294 19.93 9.53 14.48
C GLY A 294 20.75 8.53 15.30
N ASP A 295 21.86 9.01 15.84
CA ASP A 295 22.72 8.22 16.73
C ASP A 295 22.08 8.13 18.13
N LEU A 296 21.86 6.90 18.58
CA LEU A 296 21.21 6.64 19.86
C LEU A 296 22.19 6.65 21.06
N GLY A 297 23.50 6.76 20.80
CA GLY A 297 24.52 6.68 21.83
C GLY A 297 24.65 5.31 22.51
N ASP A 298 25.41 5.25 23.57
CA ASP A 298 25.75 3.98 24.27
C ASP A 298 24.72 3.58 25.35
N ASP A 299 23.80 4.47 25.71
CA ASP A 299 22.83 4.28 26.81
C ASP A 299 21.58 3.50 26.39
N VAL A 300 21.62 2.77 25.29
CA VAL A 300 20.50 1.97 24.78
C VAL A 300 20.74 0.48 24.93
N MET A 301 19.67 -0.27 25.16
CA MET A 301 19.74 -1.74 25.18
C MET A 301 19.16 -2.31 23.88
N TRP A 302 19.99 -3.03 23.14
CA TRP A 302 19.59 -3.66 21.89
C TRP A 302 19.03 -5.06 22.11
N PHE A 303 17.93 -5.38 21.47
CA PHE A 303 17.39 -6.73 21.38
C PHE A 303 16.81 -6.97 19.99
N ARG A 304 16.57 -8.25 19.64
CA ARG A 304 16.01 -8.60 18.34
C ARG A 304 14.80 -9.51 18.54
N SER A 305 13.89 -9.47 17.57
CA SER A 305 12.73 -10.34 17.54
C SER A 305 12.66 -11.09 16.21
N LEU A 306 12.07 -12.29 16.22
CA LEU A 306 11.94 -13.16 15.05
C LEU A 306 10.50 -13.69 14.94
N ASP A 307 9.92 -13.52 13.77
CA ASP A 307 8.87 -14.40 13.28
C ASP A 307 9.47 -15.29 12.18
N TRP A 308 9.41 -16.62 12.36
CA TRP A 308 10.08 -17.55 11.45
C TRP A 308 9.17 -18.00 10.34
N GLY A 309 9.61 -17.87 9.09
CA GLY A 309 9.03 -18.47 7.90
C GLY A 309 10.09 -19.10 7.02
N PHE A 310 9.76 -20.17 6.32
CA PHE A 310 10.63 -20.75 5.29
C PHE A 310 9.98 -20.62 3.91
N ASN A 311 8.86 -21.31 3.66
CA ASN A 311 8.06 -21.14 2.44
C ASN A 311 7.22 -19.85 2.48
N ALA A 312 6.68 -19.52 3.67
CA ALA A 312 6.13 -18.20 3.94
C ALA A 312 7.27 -17.23 4.31
N PRO A 313 7.09 -15.92 4.14
CA PRO A 313 8.04 -14.94 4.62
C PRO A 313 8.29 -15.06 6.12
N GLY A 314 9.50 -14.71 6.56
CA GLY A 314 9.82 -14.48 7.96
C GLY A 314 10.36 -13.07 8.14
N CYS A 315 10.43 -12.61 9.39
CA CYS A 315 10.88 -11.27 9.71
C CYS A 315 11.79 -11.25 10.94
N TRP A 316 12.94 -10.57 10.84
CA TRP A 316 13.75 -10.12 11.97
C TRP A 316 13.53 -8.64 12.23
N GLY A 317 13.26 -8.26 13.47
CA GLY A 317 13.24 -6.89 13.93
C GLY A 317 14.43 -6.56 14.84
N PHE A 318 14.94 -5.33 14.72
CA PHE A 318 16.09 -4.82 15.49
C PHE A 318 15.62 -3.64 16.33
N TYR A 319 15.69 -3.77 17.65
CA TYR A 319 15.10 -2.84 18.60
C TYR A 319 16.11 -2.28 19.57
N ALA A 320 15.96 -0.99 19.85
CA ALA A 320 16.62 -0.32 20.96
C ALA A 320 15.60 0.08 22.03
N ILE A 321 15.94 -0.12 23.29
CA ILE A 321 15.19 0.44 24.40
C ILE A 321 15.91 1.72 24.82
N LEU A 322 15.18 2.82 24.68
CA LEU A 322 15.69 4.14 24.99
C LEU A 322 15.79 4.38 26.51
N PRO A 323 16.59 5.34 26.96
CA PRO A 323 16.73 5.65 28.39
C PRO A 323 15.43 5.99 29.11
N ASP A 324 14.46 6.53 28.41
CA ASP A 324 13.11 6.85 28.92
C ASP A 324 12.15 5.64 28.92
N GLY A 325 12.60 4.49 28.40
CA GLY A 325 11.84 3.25 28.35
C GLY A 325 11.05 3.04 27.06
N ARG A 326 11.07 3.97 26.12
CA ARG A 326 10.48 3.79 24.79
C ARG A 326 11.18 2.70 24.02
N ILE A 327 10.43 2.08 23.13
CA ILE A 327 10.95 1.08 22.19
C ILE A 327 11.15 1.76 20.84
N TYR A 328 12.34 1.68 20.29
CA TYR A 328 12.67 2.14 18.96
C TYR A 328 13.00 0.96 18.06
N LYS A 329 12.19 0.69 17.05
CA LYS A 329 12.49 -0.29 16.01
C LYS A 329 13.41 0.36 14.99
N ARG A 330 14.68 -0.04 14.97
CA ARG A 330 15.74 0.57 14.13
C ARG A 330 15.71 0.03 12.70
N SER A 331 15.36 -1.24 12.53
CA SER A 331 15.31 -1.90 11.22
C SER A 331 14.46 -3.14 11.28
N ASP A 332 13.97 -3.58 10.12
CA ASP A 332 13.44 -4.92 9.90
C ASP A 332 14.19 -5.61 8.74
N ARG A 333 14.14 -6.93 8.71
CA ARG A 333 14.69 -7.76 7.65
C ARG A 333 13.70 -8.86 7.31
N LYS A 334 13.00 -8.70 6.19
CA LYS A 334 12.17 -9.76 5.59
C LYS A 334 13.09 -10.81 4.95
N PHE A 335 12.72 -12.08 5.03
CA PHE A 335 13.43 -13.18 4.37
C PHE A 335 12.44 -14.28 3.96
N SER A 336 12.82 -15.09 2.98
CA SER A 336 12.06 -16.26 2.53
C SER A 336 13.00 -17.25 1.88
N GLY A 337 12.76 -18.56 2.04
CA GLY A 337 13.57 -19.61 1.45
C GLY A 337 14.99 -19.76 2.01
N GLU A 338 15.31 -19.08 3.11
CA GLU A 338 16.62 -19.14 3.75
C GLU A 338 16.70 -20.28 4.79
N SER A 339 17.76 -21.08 4.72
CA SER A 339 18.10 -22.01 5.80
C SER A 339 18.51 -21.27 7.06
N VAL A 340 18.46 -21.90 8.23
CA VAL A 340 18.95 -21.29 9.50
C VAL A 340 20.38 -20.82 9.37
N HIS A 341 21.25 -21.55 8.68
CA HIS A 341 22.65 -21.17 8.48
C HIS A 341 22.79 -19.84 7.69
N GLU A 342 22.09 -19.73 6.58
CA GLU A 342 22.07 -18.52 5.74
C GLU A 342 21.49 -17.35 6.52
N ASN A 343 20.40 -17.61 7.24
CA ASN A 343 19.73 -16.61 8.06
C ASN A 343 20.64 -16.06 9.17
N VAL A 344 21.36 -16.93 9.91
CA VAL A 344 22.33 -16.49 10.93
C VAL A 344 23.46 -15.65 10.33
N LYS A 345 23.96 -16.03 9.15
CA LYS A 345 25.00 -15.25 8.45
C LYS A 345 24.48 -13.85 8.11
N ALA A 346 23.30 -13.77 7.51
CA ALA A 346 22.66 -12.51 7.13
C ALA A 346 22.32 -11.66 8.37
N LEU A 347 21.81 -12.29 9.45
CA LEU A 347 21.51 -11.63 10.71
C LEU A 347 22.74 -10.94 11.30
N ARG A 348 23.89 -11.64 11.32
CA ARG A 348 25.16 -11.07 11.83
C ARG A 348 25.65 -9.91 10.98
N GLN A 349 25.56 -10.05 9.65
CA GLN A 349 25.94 -8.97 8.72
C GLN A 349 25.04 -7.75 8.90
N HIS A 350 23.74 -7.94 9.02
CA HIS A 350 22.79 -6.85 9.23
C HIS A 350 23.00 -6.16 10.59
N THR A 351 23.20 -6.94 11.65
CA THR A 351 23.51 -6.41 13.00
C THR A 351 24.78 -5.54 12.98
N ALA A 352 25.83 -6.02 12.29
CA ALA A 352 27.08 -5.27 12.16
C ALA A 352 26.91 -3.99 11.31
N ALA A 353 26.14 -4.05 10.22
CA ALA A 353 25.84 -2.90 9.37
C ALA A 353 25.06 -1.79 10.11
N LEU A 354 24.25 -2.17 11.11
CA LEU A 354 23.55 -1.22 11.98
C LEU A 354 24.44 -0.65 13.10
N GLY A 355 25.70 -1.08 13.22
CA GLY A 355 26.61 -0.65 14.29
C GLY A 355 26.27 -1.21 15.68
N ILE A 356 25.45 -2.26 15.77
CA ILE A 356 25.01 -2.83 17.04
C ILE A 356 26.12 -3.74 17.59
N ALA A 357 26.78 -3.27 18.64
CA ALA A 357 27.90 -3.99 19.26
C ALA A 357 27.44 -5.13 20.18
N ASN A 358 26.34 -4.95 20.90
CA ASN A 358 25.86 -5.92 21.89
C ASN A 358 24.33 -6.07 21.83
N VAL A 359 23.87 -7.31 21.65
CA VAL A 359 22.45 -7.69 21.70
C VAL A 359 22.19 -8.41 23.01
N VAL A 360 21.32 -7.85 23.84
CA VAL A 360 21.05 -8.36 25.20
C VAL A 360 20.27 -9.68 25.15
N TYR A 361 19.32 -9.81 24.20
CA TYR A 361 18.56 -11.04 23.99
C TYR A 361 17.89 -11.05 22.60
N ASP A 362 17.54 -12.25 22.17
CA ASP A 362 16.66 -12.53 21.05
C ASP A 362 15.36 -13.14 21.57
N VAL A 363 14.21 -12.78 20.96
CA VAL A 363 12.89 -13.35 21.27
C VAL A 363 12.23 -13.74 19.96
N GLY A 364 11.38 -14.76 19.97
CA GLY A 364 10.69 -15.13 18.72
C GLY A 364 9.59 -16.16 18.92
N ASP A 365 9.00 -16.53 17.79
CA ASP A 365 7.90 -17.49 17.71
C ASP A 365 8.24 -18.78 18.48
N PRO A 366 7.42 -19.18 19.45
CA PRO A 366 7.59 -20.44 20.17
C PRO A 366 7.57 -21.69 19.29
N SER A 367 6.93 -21.61 18.09
CA SER A 367 6.80 -22.74 17.17
C SER A 367 8.15 -23.24 16.64
N ILE A 368 9.19 -22.41 16.61
CA ILE A 368 10.55 -22.80 16.19
C ILE A 368 11.16 -23.92 17.05
N TYR A 369 10.60 -24.19 18.22
CA TYR A 369 11.00 -25.26 19.14
C TYR A 369 10.15 -26.52 19.03
N ILE A 370 9.15 -26.55 18.12
CA ILE A 370 8.35 -27.73 17.87
C ILE A 370 9.12 -28.65 16.91
N THR A 371 9.33 -29.89 17.34
CA THR A 371 9.97 -30.93 16.50
C THR A 371 8.90 -31.64 15.66
N THR A 372 8.75 -31.26 14.41
CA THR A 372 7.87 -31.96 13.46
C THR A 372 8.73 -32.64 12.39
N GLY A 373 8.25 -33.77 11.82
CA GLY A 373 8.99 -34.53 10.80
C GLY A 373 9.43 -33.70 9.56
N ASN A 374 8.75 -32.60 9.27
CA ASN A 374 9.09 -31.69 8.17
C ASN A 374 10.22 -30.68 8.52
N VAL A 375 10.55 -30.49 9.79
CA VAL A 375 11.61 -29.56 10.24
C VAL A 375 13.00 -30.08 9.81
N ALA A 376 13.15 -31.39 9.66
CA ALA A 376 14.40 -32.01 9.21
C ALA A 376 14.87 -31.51 7.82
N ALA A 377 13.95 -31.13 6.94
CA ALA A 377 14.29 -30.61 5.61
C ALA A 377 14.98 -29.23 5.67
N HIS A 378 14.67 -28.42 6.68
CA HIS A 378 15.18 -27.05 6.82
C HIS A 378 16.45 -26.95 7.68
N THR A 379 16.67 -27.93 8.56
CA THR A 379 17.84 -27.94 9.47
C THR A 379 19.01 -28.77 8.94
N ARG A 380 18.80 -29.64 7.93
CA ARG A 380 19.75 -30.69 7.46
C ARG A 380 20.16 -31.71 8.54
N MET A 381 19.54 -31.66 9.71
CA MET A 381 19.82 -32.56 10.84
C MET A 381 18.51 -33.20 11.31
N THR A 382 18.41 -34.48 11.26
CA THR A 382 17.22 -35.26 11.65
C THR A 382 17.00 -35.09 13.17
N GLY A 383 15.83 -34.61 13.59
CA GLY A 383 15.40 -34.57 14.98
C GLY A 383 15.71 -33.30 15.76
N GLN A 384 16.28 -32.26 15.12
CA GLN A 384 16.49 -30.96 15.78
C GLN A 384 15.44 -29.92 15.38
N SER A 385 15.02 -29.11 16.33
CA SER A 385 14.15 -27.97 16.09
C SER A 385 14.92 -26.80 15.45
N ILE A 386 14.21 -25.86 14.84
CA ILE A 386 14.77 -24.63 14.28
C ILE A 386 15.48 -23.82 15.40
N GLY A 387 14.85 -23.66 16.57
CA GLY A 387 15.42 -22.97 17.73
C GLY A 387 16.71 -23.60 18.26
N GLU A 388 16.79 -24.95 18.30
CA GLU A 388 18.03 -25.65 18.65
C GLU A 388 19.13 -25.43 17.61
N THR A 389 18.78 -25.37 16.34
CA THR A 389 19.73 -25.06 15.27
C THR A 389 20.28 -23.64 15.38
N PHE A 390 19.45 -22.63 15.70
CA PHE A 390 19.93 -21.29 16.02
C PHE A 390 20.89 -21.30 17.22
N SER A 391 20.55 -22.07 18.25
CA SER A 391 21.38 -22.19 19.47
C SER A 391 22.76 -22.78 19.15
N LEU A 392 22.87 -23.77 18.27
CA LEU A 392 24.16 -24.31 17.79
C LEU A 392 25.02 -23.26 17.08
N HIS A 393 24.40 -22.28 16.45
CA HIS A 393 25.09 -21.14 15.85
C HIS A 393 25.34 -19.97 16.83
N GLY A 394 25.06 -20.17 18.12
CA GLY A 394 25.30 -19.17 19.17
C GLY A 394 24.22 -18.08 19.27
N ILE A 395 23.04 -18.30 18.67
CA ILE A 395 21.88 -17.41 18.76
C ILE A 395 20.86 -18.07 19.68
N GLN A 396 20.67 -17.51 20.88
CA GLN A 396 19.72 -18.02 21.89
C GLN A 396 18.42 -17.23 21.80
N ILE A 397 17.39 -17.81 21.17
CA ILE A 397 16.10 -17.14 21.02
C ILE A 397 15.20 -17.54 22.20
N ARG A 398 14.70 -16.57 22.95
CA ARG A 398 13.70 -16.79 23.98
C ARG A 398 12.34 -17.04 23.33
N ARG A 399 11.53 -17.92 23.94
CA ARG A 399 10.14 -18.11 23.46
C ARG A 399 9.33 -16.84 23.71
N GLY A 400 8.74 -16.29 22.68
CA GLY A 400 7.81 -15.18 22.74
C GLY A 400 6.47 -15.61 23.36
N GLU A 401 5.67 -14.63 23.78
CA GLU A 401 4.30 -14.85 24.23
C GLU A 401 3.42 -15.18 23.02
N ASN A 402 2.74 -16.33 23.07
CA ASN A 402 1.93 -16.81 21.94
C ASN A 402 0.47 -16.38 21.99
N ASP A 403 0.03 -15.75 23.08
CA ASP A 403 -1.31 -15.19 23.20
C ASP A 403 -1.47 -13.99 22.26
N ARG A 404 -2.16 -14.22 21.13
CA ARG A 404 -2.35 -13.19 20.09
C ARG A 404 -3.19 -12.02 20.63
N TYR A 405 -4.25 -12.31 21.37
CA TYR A 405 -5.14 -11.27 21.89
C TYR A 405 -4.39 -10.31 22.83
N ASN A 406 -3.76 -10.83 23.86
CA ASN A 406 -2.99 -10.00 24.79
C ASN A 406 -1.80 -9.33 24.09
N GLY A 407 -1.20 -10.00 23.13
CA GLY A 407 -0.10 -9.45 22.33
C GLY A 407 -0.53 -8.26 21.47
N TRP A 408 -1.69 -8.32 20.82
CA TRP A 408 -2.24 -7.20 20.06
C TRP A 408 -2.63 -6.03 20.96
N GLN A 409 -3.29 -6.29 22.09
CA GLN A 409 -3.61 -5.25 23.07
C GLN A 409 -2.34 -4.54 23.56
N ARG A 410 -1.28 -5.31 23.78
CA ARG A 410 0.02 -4.77 24.14
C ARG A 410 0.60 -3.85 23.06
N LEU A 411 0.50 -4.24 21.80
CA LEU A 411 0.96 -3.42 20.69
C LEU A 411 0.11 -2.14 20.54
N HIS A 412 -1.21 -2.24 20.71
CA HIS A 412 -2.09 -1.06 20.79
C HIS A 412 -1.63 -0.07 21.89
N ASP A 413 -1.27 -0.56 23.07
CA ASP A 413 -0.79 0.29 24.17
C ASP A 413 0.57 0.95 23.83
N LEU A 414 1.46 0.23 23.17
CA LEU A 414 2.75 0.77 22.75
C LEU A 414 2.64 1.81 21.63
N LEU A 415 1.60 1.74 20.82
CA LEU A 415 1.31 2.74 19.79
C LEU A 415 0.58 3.98 20.34
N ARG A 416 0.17 3.99 21.62
CA ARG A 416 -0.41 5.20 22.26
C ARG A 416 0.67 6.18 22.69
N ASP A 417 0.21 7.39 22.95
CA ASP A 417 1.09 8.46 23.43
C ASP A 417 1.56 8.21 24.87
N ALA A 418 2.82 8.51 25.11
CA ALA A 418 3.37 8.71 26.42
C ALA A 418 2.92 10.07 27.00
N PRO A 419 3.12 10.34 28.29
CA PRO A 419 2.70 11.59 28.93
C PRO A 419 3.25 12.88 28.31
N ASP A 420 4.34 12.79 27.55
CA ASP A 420 4.95 13.92 26.83
C ASP A 420 4.36 14.13 25.42
N GLY A 421 3.43 13.28 25.01
CA GLY A 421 2.74 13.37 23.73
C GLY A 421 3.40 12.62 22.57
N ASP A 422 4.58 12.01 22.76
CA ASP A 422 5.20 11.13 21.78
C ASP A 422 4.81 9.65 22.03
N PRO A 423 4.75 8.78 20.99
CA PRO A 423 4.35 7.39 21.18
C PRO A 423 5.38 6.56 21.96
N TRP A 424 4.92 5.50 22.65
CA TRP A 424 5.79 4.57 23.36
C TRP A 424 6.64 3.71 22.43
N MET A 425 6.18 3.50 21.18
CA MET A 425 6.91 2.75 20.16
C MET A 425 7.13 3.61 18.92
N ILE A 426 8.36 3.73 18.51
CA ILE A 426 8.80 4.56 17.37
C ILE A 426 9.51 3.63 16.37
N PHE A 427 9.33 3.91 15.10
CA PHE A 427 9.91 3.14 14.00
C PHE A 427 10.86 4.02 13.18
N HIS A 428 12.01 3.50 12.85
CA HIS A 428 12.89 4.15 11.88
C HIS A 428 12.29 4.04 10.47
N PRO A 429 12.47 5.03 9.57
CA PRO A 429 11.98 4.97 8.19
C PRO A 429 12.45 3.75 7.37
N ALA A 430 13.54 3.10 7.78
CA ALA A 430 14.02 1.86 7.18
C ALA A 430 13.15 0.63 7.49
N CYS A 431 12.26 0.69 8.50
CA CYS A 431 11.34 -0.39 8.86
C CYS A 431 10.14 -0.46 7.90
N LYS A 432 10.41 -0.48 6.60
CA LYS A 432 9.39 -0.38 5.56
C LYS A 432 8.34 -1.48 5.63
N TYR A 433 8.78 -2.71 5.90
CA TYR A 433 7.89 -3.86 5.97
C TYR A 433 6.93 -3.71 7.16
N THR A 434 7.44 -3.41 8.36
CA THR A 434 6.61 -3.20 9.55
C THR A 434 5.67 -2.00 9.42
N ILE A 435 6.17 -0.86 8.92
CA ILE A 435 5.37 0.36 8.74
C ILE A 435 4.18 0.08 7.83
N ARG A 436 4.44 -0.59 6.69
CA ARG A 436 3.39 -0.99 5.74
C ARG A 436 2.37 -1.94 6.39
N SER A 437 2.86 -2.98 7.08
CA SER A 437 2.00 -3.97 7.73
C SER A 437 1.11 -3.32 8.81
N LEU A 438 1.65 -2.40 9.63
CA LEU A 438 0.88 -1.65 10.63
C LEU A 438 -0.19 -0.76 9.98
N ALA A 439 0.17 -0.06 8.91
CA ALA A 439 -0.74 0.83 8.22
C ALA A 439 -1.89 0.08 7.52
N SER A 440 -1.62 -1.11 6.98
CA SER A 440 -2.57 -1.90 6.19
C SER A 440 -3.29 -3.01 6.96
N ALA A 441 -2.93 -3.24 8.24
CA ALA A 441 -3.56 -4.26 9.07
C ALA A 441 -5.06 -3.99 9.25
N VAL A 442 -5.87 -4.99 8.97
CA VAL A 442 -7.33 -4.96 9.17
C VAL A 442 -7.75 -6.07 10.11
N SER A 443 -8.88 -5.88 10.80
CA SER A 443 -9.45 -6.94 11.63
C SER A 443 -9.94 -8.11 10.78
N LYS A 444 -9.93 -9.32 11.35
CA LYS A 444 -10.62 -10.46 10.76
C LYS A 444 -12.13 -10.26 10.77
N ASP A 445 -12.81 -10.63 9.69
CA ASP A 445 -14.29 -10.59 9.65
C ASP A 445 -14.92 -11.51 10.71
N THR A 446 -14.24 -12.61 11.05
CA THR A 446 -14.71 -13.62 12.04
C THR A 446 -14.28 -13.32 13.47
N ASP A 447 -13.26 -12.48 13.65
CA ASP A 447 -12.70 -12.12 14.96
C ASP A 447 -12.14 -10.68 14.91
N PRO A 448 -12.90 -9.67 15.34
CA PRO A 448 -12.47 -8.26 15.29
C PRO A 448 -11.24 -7.95 16.15
N ASP A 449 -10.90 -8.81 17.10
CA ASP A 449 -9.76 -8.65 18.01
C ASP A 449 -8.47 -9.32 17.49
N ASP A 450 -8.52 -9.90 16.29
CA ASP A 450 -7.35 -10.48 15.62
C ASP A 450 -7.13 -9.87 14.22
N VAL A 451 -5.86 -9.89 13.76
CA VAL A 451 -5.45 -9.38 12.46
C VAL A 451 -5.88 -10.35 11.35
N GLY A 452 -6.52 -9.80 10.30
CA GLY A 452 -7.06 -10.54 9.14
C GLY A 452 -6.19 -10.52 7.89
N THR A 453 -5.02 -9.89 7.91
CA THR A 453 -4.10 -9.83 6.77
C THR A 453 -3.34 -11.14 6.58
N SER A 454 -3.11 -11.53 5.33
CA SER A 454 -2.33 -12.73 4.98
C SER A 454 -0.81 -12.55 5.12
N ASP A 455 -0.32 -11.31 5.21
CA ASP A 455 1.09 -10.96 5.39
C ASP A 455 1.26 -10.24 6.74
N ASP A 456 1.09 -11.00 7.84
CA ASP A 456 1.16 -10.51 9.22
C ASP A 456 2.51 -10.77 9.91
N HIS A 457 3.50 -11.30 9.18
CA HIS A 457 4.79 -11.72 9.76
C HIS A 457 5.56 -10.59 10.45
N ALA A 458 5.57 -9.37 9.88
CA ALA A 458 6.18 -8.21 10.53
C ALA A 458 5.39 -7.77 11.77
N LEU A 459 4.07 -7.99 11.80
CA LEU A 459 3.22 -7.69 12.94
C LEU A 459 3.43 -8.70 14.06
N ASP A 460 3.46 -10.01 13.76
CA ASP A 460 3.72 -11.06 14.73
C ASP A 460 5.13 -10.91 15.34
N GLU A 461 6.14 -10.62 14.52
CA GLU A 461 7.47 -10.30 15.00
C GLU A 461 7.45 -9.10 15.96
N THR A 462 6.76 -8.00 15.59
CA THR A 462 6.64 -6.79 16.43
C THR A 462 5.83 -7.08 17.70
N ARG A 463 4.84 -7.95 17.64
CA ARG A 463 4.07 -8.43 18.79
C ARG A 463 4.95 -9.19 19.78
N TYR A 464 5.80 -10.11 19.31
CA TYR A 464 6.77 -10.79 20.17
C TYR A 464 7.75 -9.82 20.84
N ALA A 465 8.23 -8.83 20.08
CA ALA A 465 9.10 -7.78 20.62
C ALA A 465 8.40 -6.97 21.72
N GLY A 466 7.19 -6.48 21.45
CA GLY A 466 6.41 -5.70 22.41
C GLY A 466 6.00 -6.46 23.66
N SER A 467 5.64 -7.74 23.53
CA SER A 467 5.25 -8.61 24.63
C SER A 467 6.44 -9.05 25.48
N SER A 468 7.65 -9.11 24.93
CA SER A 468 8.86 -9.45 25.67
C SER A 468 9.26 -8.38 26.71
N ARG A 469 8.65 -7.20 26.61
CA ARG A 469 8.89 -6.08 27.51
C ARG A 469 7.61 -5.72 28.25
N PRO A 470 7.60 -5.78 29.60
CA PRO A 470 6.56 -5.15 30.39
C PRO A 470 6.53 -3.64 30.13
N HIS A 471 5.43 -2.98 30.41
CA HIS A 471 5.28 -1.52 30.26
C HIS A 471 6.52 -0.81 30.80
N PRO A 472 7.07 0.20 30.11
CA PRO A 472 8.14 1.00 30.67
C PRO A 472 7.67 1.55 32.01
N HIS A 473 8.12 0.95 33.10
CA HIS A 473 7.92 1.57 34.39
C HIS A 473 8.74 2.85 34.40
N ALA A 474 8.13 3.93 34.86
CA ALA A 474 8.88 5.13 35.18
C ALA A 474 10.17 4.71 35.89
N ARG A 475 11.31 5.19 35.38
CA ARG A 475 12.62 4.90 35.99
C ARG A 475 12.45 4.97 37.50
N ARG A 476 12.77 3.90 38.22
CA ARG A 476 13.00 4.05 39.66
C ARG A 476 14.00 5.20 39.78
N PRO A 477 13.67 6.27 40.49
CA PRO A 477 14.60 7.37 40.64
C PRO A 477 15.93 6.77 41.07
N ALA A 478 17.00 7.19 40.39
CA ALA A 478 18.34 6.71 40.71
C ALA A 478 18.51 6.79 42.23
N ARG A 479 18.87 5.68 42.89
CA ARG A 479 19.07 5.69 44.34
C ARG A 479 20.04 6.84 44.63
N PRO A 480 19.66 7.79 45.50
CA PRO A 480 20.54 8.91 45.80
C PRO A 480 21.90 8.37 46.21
N HIS A 481 22.94 8.85 45.53
CA HIS A 481 24.31 8.48 45.86
C HIS A 481 24.70 9.25 47.14
N TYR A 482 24.60 8.56 48.25
CA TYR A 482 25.03 9.14 49.55
C TYR A 482 26.54 8.99 49.70
N ALA A 483 27.20 10.08 50.12
CA ALA A 483 28.63 10.02 50.43
C ALA A 483 28.89 8.97 51.54
N PRO A 484 30.00 8.20 51.45
CA PRO A 484 30.37 7.24 52.47
C PRO A 484 30.38 7.88 53.89
N GLY A 485 29.78 7.21 54.86
CA GLY A 485 29.70 7.69 56.25
C GLY A 485 28.47 8.55 56.57
N THR A 486 27.59 8.82 55.62
CA THR A 486 26.31 9.53 55.91
C THR A 486 25.19 8.58 56.34
N MET A 487 24.24 9.08 57.13
CA MET A 487 23.05 8.28 57.52
C MET A 487 22.26 7.77 56.34
N GLY A 488 22.30 8.45 55.20
CA GLY A 488 21.72 7.98 53.95
C GLY A 488 22.42 6.73 53.39
N ALA A 489 23.75 6.70 53.43
CA ALA A 489 24.56 5.55 53.00
C ALA A 489 24.33 4.35 53.92
N LEU A 490 24.20 4.54 55.21
CA LEU A 490 23.89 3.45 56.18
C LEU A 490 22.51 2.85 55.96
N ARG A 491 21.48 3.65 55.61
CA ARG A 491 20.13 3.18 55.30
C ARG A 491 20.03 2.53 53.92
N SER A 492 20.91 2.85 52.97
CA SER A 492 20.92 2.25 51.63
C SER A 492 21.70 0.93 51.54
N THR A 493 22.50 0.57 52.58
CA THR A 493 23.25 -0.68 52.61
C THR A 493 22.32 -1.84 52.99
N PRO A 494 22.16 -2.90 52.15
CA PRO A 494 21.30 -4.05 52.47
C PRO A 494 21.84 -4.71 53.76
N THR A 495 20.94 -4.91 54.73
CA THR A 495 21.29 -5.68 55.94
C THR A 495 21.59 -7.13 55.57
N ARG A 496 22.47 -7.78 56.33
CA ARG A 496 22.93 -9.17 56.12
C ARG A 496 21.74 -10.17 56.03
N ARG A 497 20.59 -9.85 56.64
CA ARG A 497 19.34 -10.65 56.57
C ARG A 497 18.68 -10.60 55.20
N ALA A 498 18.76 -9.49 54.50
CA ALA A 498 18.20 -9.39 53.13
C ALA A 498 19.01 -10.20 52.12
N ARG A 499 20.35 -10.33 52.33
CA ARG A 499 21.23 -11.18 51.49
C ARG A 499 20.94 -12.69 51.64
N LEU A 500 20.51 -13.15 52.81
CA LEU A 500 20.19 -14.54 53.04
C LEU A 500 18.80 -14.93 52.50
N GLY A 501 17.90 -13.97 52.28
CA GLY A 501 16.59 -14.20 51.68
C GLY A 501 16.60 -14.34 50.16
N GLU A 502 17.62 -13.78 49.47
CA GLU A 502 17.76 -13.89 48.00
C GLU A 502 18.39 -15.21 47.55
N GLU A 503 19.13 -15.90 48.43
CA GLU A 503 19.73 -17.22 48.11
C GLU A 503 18.77 -18.41 48.30
N SER A 504 17.57 -18.22 48.88
CA SER A 504 16.68 -19.33 49.19
C SER A 504 15.50 -19.55 48.24
N VAL A 505 15.41 -18.80 47.12
CA VAL A 505 14.36 -19.03 46.09
C VAL A 505 15.06 -19.44 44.79
N ARG A 506 15.47 -20.69 44.69
CA ARG A 506 15.57 -21.38 43.41
C ARG A 506 14.26 -22.06 43.15
N PRO A 507 13.52 -21.78 42.08
CA PRO A 507 12.39 -22.61 41.70
C PRO A 507 12.93 -23.94 41.18
N TYR A 508 12.39 -25.00 41.69
CA TYR A 508 12.56 -26.34 41.18
C TYR A 508 11.89 -26.47 39.79
N ALA A 509 12.60 -27.17 38.88
CA ALA A 509 12.21 -27.89 37.68
C ALA A 509 11.49 -27.10 36.57
#